data_bc3c6a16aba9facdb9777709c2520645
#
_entry.id   bc3c6a16aba9facdb9777709c2520645
#
_cell.length_a   1.000
_cell.length_b   1.000
_cell.length_c   1.000
_cell.angle_alpha   90.00
_cell.angle_beta   90.00
_cell.angle_gamma   90.00
#
_symmetry.space_group_name_H-M   'P 1'
#
loop_
_entity.id
_entity.type
_entity.pdbx_description
1 polymer ?
#
loop_
_entity_poly.entity_id
_entity_poly.type
_entity_poly.pdbx_seq_one_letter_code
_entity_poly.pdbx_strand_id
1 'polypeptide(L)'
;MTFLKWCFFGFAMLVPLGVSASTVAPPAVVNSAVQAVEALGKKVVLGEHKVAIEKMYPQWKQRMAKREGGLEKLEKDLDGIGAMMARNGLSIISFKTLGAPKAHEVWPGEGSTELKPIYTKWLLMIPTVIQLRVMDTTGNQPKARVINSYGFQVAIADKDKLDWTFINGSDVKVSDLRGMFTSLPANLELPPVRREEVK
;
A
#
# COMPACT_ATOMS: atom_id res chain seq x y z
N MET A 1 56.12 23.20 42.31
CA MET A 1 55.79 23.28 40.89
C MET A 1 55.54 21.87 40.41
N THR A 2 54.26 21.46 40.37
CA THR A 2 53.89 20.13 39.93
C THR A 2 52.65 20.26 39.04
N PHE A 3 52.84 20.01 37.75
CA PHE A 3 51.82 20.06 36.69
C PHE A 3 50.91 18.84 36.77
N LEU A 4 49.64 19.05 37.01
CA LEU A 4 48.61 18.00 37.00
C LEU A 4 48.02 17.92 35.59
N LYS A 5 48.34 16.83 34.83
CA LYS A 5 47.79 16.50 33.54
C LYS A 5 46.40 15.91 33.70
N TRP A 6 45.38 16.61 33.21
CA TRP A 6 43.99 16.14 33.12
C TRP A 6 43.85 15.35 31.80
N CYS A 7 43.69 14.04 31.93
CA CYS A 7 43.30 13.17 30.79
C CYS A 7 41.77 13.24 30.60
N PHE A 8 41.32 13.92 29.55
CA PHE A 8 39.94 13.80 29.08
C PHE A 8 39.76 12.46 28.36
N PHE A 9 39.06 11.51 29.00
CA PHE A 9 38.56 10.30 28.34
C PHE A 9 37.29 10.67 27.59
N GLY A 10 37.40 10.85 26.27
CA GLY A 10 36.25 10.99 25.37
C GLY A 10 35.54 9.66 25.23
N PHE A 11 34.39 9.53 25.85
CA PHE A 11 33.49 8.38 25.69
C PHE A 11 32.71 8.58 24.37
N ALA A 12 33.19 7.97 23.30
CA ALA A 12 32.48 7.93 22.02
C ALA A 12 31.26 7.01 22.19
N MET A 13 30.06 7.59 22.35
CA MET A 13 28.81 6.86 22.23
C MET A 13 28.64 6.39 20.78
N LEU A 14 28.91 5.10 20.53
CA LEU A 14 28.44 4.41 19.34
C LEU A 14 26.92 4.31 19.43
N VAL A 15 26.21 5.18 18.71
CA VAL A 15 24.78 5.01 18.45
C VAL A 15 24.66 3.89 17.42
N PRO A 16 24.04 2.74 17.74
CA PRO A 16 23.78 1.73 16.74
C PRO A 16 22.75 2.29 15.75
N LEU A 17 23.20 2.59 14.53
CA LEU A 17 22.31 2.80 13.38
C LEU A 17 21.58 1.48 13.14
N GLY A 18 20.38 1.38 13.64
CA GLY A 18 19.46 0.27 13.38
C GLY A 18 19.16 0.23 11.87
N VAL A 19 19.93 -0.55 11.14
CA VAL A 19 19.61 -0.93 9.75
C VAL A 19 18.38 -1.84 9.85
N SER A 20 17.20 -1.31 9.60
CA SER A 20 16.01 -2.14 9.35
C SER A 20 16.28 -2.95 8.09
N ALA A 21 16.69 -4.20 8.26
CA ALA A 21 16.83 -5.14 7.17
C ALA A 21 15.46 -5.31 6.49
N SER A 22 15.40 -5.06 5.19
CA SER A 22 14.25 -5.48 4.39
C SER A 22 14.14 -7.00 4.52
N THR A 23 13.10 -7.47 5.19
CA THR A 23 12.91 -8.90 5.41
C THR A 23 12.54 -9.55 4.08
N VAL A 24 13.31 -10.52 3.64
CA VAL A 24 12.98 -11.29 2.43
C VAL A 24 11.82 -12.22 2.78
N ALA A 25 10.61 -11.88 2.28
CA ALA A 25 9.46 -12.75 2.44
C ALA A 25 9.64 -14.07 1.67
N PRO A 26 9.17 -15.21 2.21
CA PRO A 26 9.20 -16.48 1.49
C PRO A 26 8.50 -16.36 0.13
N PRO A 27 9.01 -17.00 -0.94
CA PRO A 27 8.41 -16.96 -2.27
C PRO A 27 6.92 -17.34 -2.29
N ALA A 28 6.50 -18.27 -1.45
CA ALA A 28 5.10 -18.68 -1.31
C ALA A 28 4.21 -17.52 -0.82
N VAL A 29 4.70 -16.71 0.13
CA VAL A 29 3.99 -15.54 0.64
C VAL A 29 3.87 -14.47 -0.44
N VAL A 30 4.99 -14.18 -1.14
CA VAL A 30 5.01 -13.22 -2.24
C VAL A 30 4.03 -13.62 -3.34
N ASN A 31 4.09 -14.88 -3.79
CA ASN A 31 3.19 -15.40 -4.83
C ASN A 31 1.73 -15.33 -4.40
N SER A 32 1.41 -15.72 -3.16
CA SER A 32 0.05 -15.64 -2.62
C SER A 32 -0.49 -14.21 -2.61
N ALA A 33 0.32 -13.23 -2.19
CA ALA A 33 -0.06 -11.82 -2.17
C ALA A 33 -0.29 -11.27 -3.58
N VAL A 34 0.62 -11.57 -4.52
CA VAL A 34 0.49 -11.15 -5.93
C VAL A 34 -0.78 -11.73 -6.56
N GLN A 35 -1.03 -13.03 -6.39
CA GLN A 35 -2.25 -13.67 -6.89
C GLN A 35 -3.52 -13.05 -6.29
N ALA A 36 -3.51 -12.72 -5.00
CA ALA A 36 -4.64 -12.08 -4.34
C ALA A 36 -4.91 -10.67 -4.88
N VAL A 37 -3.86 -9.88 -5.16
CA VAL A 37 -3.98 -8.54 -5.79
C VAL A 37 -4.47 -8.66 -7.24
N GLU A 38 -3.99 -9.64 -8.00
CA GLU A 38 -4.47 -9.88 -9.36
C GLU A 38 -5.94 -10.32 -9.40
N ALA A 39 -6.35 -11.19 -8.46
CA ALA A 39 -7.74 -11.60 -8.32
C ALA A 39 -8.66 -10.40 -7.97
N LEU A 40 -8.22 -9.52 -7.06
CA LEU A 40 -8.91 -8.26 -6.75
C LEU A 40 -9.03 -7.39 -8.01
N GLY A 41 -7.92 -7.16 -8.70
CA GLY A 41 -7.88 -6.32 -9.90
C GLY A 41 -8.76 -6.87 -11.02
N LYS A 42 -8.79 -8.19 -11.23
CA LYS A 42 -9.67 -8.85 -12.21
C LYS A 42 -11.15 -8.57 -11.93
N LYS A 43 -11.56 -8.66 -10.66
CA LYS A 43 -12.93 -8.35 -10.26
C LYS A 43 -13.29 -6.88 -10.50
N VAL A 44 -12.38 -5.97 -10.16
CA VAL A 44 -12.57 -4.52 -10.41
C VAL A 44 -12.70 -4.22 -11.91
N VAL A 45 -11.90 -4.87 -12.77
CA VAL A 45 -12.02 -4.76 -14.24
C VAL A 45 -13.39 -5.24 -14.74
N LEU A 46 -13.96 -6.28 -14.11
CA LEU A 46 -15.31 -6.78 -14.42
C LEU A 46 -16.44 -5.91 -13.87
N GLY A 47 -16.13 -4.81 -13.18
CA GLY A 47 -17.12 -3.90 -12.60
C GLY A 47 -17.58 -4.28 -11.18
N GLU A 48 -16.99 -5.33 -10.58
CA GLU A 48 -17.29 -5.75 -9.20
C GLU A 48 -16.56 -4.85 -8.18
N HIS A 49 -16.82 -3.53 -8.21
CA HIS A 49 -16.08 -2.57 -7.38
C HIS A 49 -16.28 -2.77 -5.88
N LYS A 50 -17.38 -3.38 -5.47
CA LYS A 50 -17.70 -3.67 -4.06
C LYS A 50 -16.64 -4.53 -3.37
N VAL A 51 -15.98 -5.43 -4.11
CA VAL A 51 -14.91 -6.28 -3.57
C VAL A 51 -13.75 -5.47 -2.97
N ALA A 52 -13.46 -4.28 -3.51
CA ALA A 52 -12.42 -3.41 -2.99
C ALA A 52 -12.75 -2.88 -1.58
N ILE A 53 -14.03 -2.71 -1.27
CA ILE A 53 -14.53 -2.31 0.05
C ILE A 53 -14.50 -3.50 1.02
N GLU A 54 -14.97 -4.65 0.56
CA GLU A 54 -15.04 -5.87 1.35
C GLU A 54 -13.66 -6.36 1.78
N LYS A 55 -12.68 -6.26 0.88
CA LYS A 55 -11.29 -6.65 1.10
C LYS A 55 -10.38 -5.51 1.58
N MET A 56 -10.96 -4.34 1.89
CA MET A 56 -10.19 -3.23 2.44
C MET A 56 -9.67 -3.57 3.84
N TYR A 57 -8.39 -3.22 4.10
CA TYR A 57 -7.80 -3.44 5.42
C TYR A 57 -8.62 -2.73 6.53
N PRO A 58 -9.06 -3.43 7.59
CA PRO A 58 -10.06 -2.92 8.52
C PRO A 58 -9.70 -1.60 9.19
N GLN A 59 -8.45 -1.42 9.65
CA GLN A 59 -8.02 -0.16 10.26
C GLN A 59 -8.00 1.00 9.26
N TRP A 60 -7.66 0.72 7.98
CA TRP A 60 -7.72 1.71 6.92
C TRP A 60 -9.17 2.08 6.62
N LYS A 61 -10.07 1.11 6.52
CA LYS A 61 -11.51 1.33 6.32
C LYS A 61 -12.08 2.24 7.40
N GLN A 62 -11.72 2.02 8.68
CA GLN A 62 -12.13 2.89 9.78
C GLN A 62 -11.58 4.32 9.67
N ARG A 63 -10.31 4.48 9.24
CA ARG A 63 -9.71 5.81 9.01
C ARG A 63 -10.39 6.55 7.87
N MET A 64 -10.66 5.87 6.76
CA MET A 64 -11.40 6.44 5.64
C MET A 64 -12.81 6.84 6.04
N ALA A 65 -13.53 5.98 6.76
CA ALA A 65 -14.88 6.27 7.26
C ALA A 65 -14.89 7.54 8.13
N LYS A 66 -13.89 7.74 9.00
CA LYS A 66 -13.80 8.98 9.80
C LYS A 66 -13.57 10.23 8.93
N ARG A 67 -12.82 10.12 7.83
CA ARG A 67 -12.55 11.23 6.89
C ARG A 67 -13.79 11.57 6.08
N GLU A 68 -14.59 10.57 5.70
CA GLU A 68 -15.76 10.72 4.82
C GLU A 68 -17.08 11.00 5.57
N GLY A 69 -17.05 11.03 6.90
CA GLY A 69 -18.24 11.31 7.71
C GLY A 69 -19.07 10.08 8.08
N GLY A 70 -18.48 8.90 8.07
CA GLY A 70 -19.07 7.65 8.55
C GLY A 70 -18.87 6.48 7.60
N LEU A 71 -19.06 5.26 8.14
CA LEU A 71 -18.86 4.02 7.38
C LEU A 71 -19.92 3.86 6.28
N GLU A 72 -21.17 4.15 6.60
CA GLU A 72 -22.29 4.07 5.65
C GLU A 72 -22.10 4.99 4.45
N LYS A 73 -21.65 6.24 4.71
CA LYS A 73 -21.36 7.18 3.63
C LYS A 73 -20.18 6.70 2.77
N LEU A 74 -19.10 6.22 3.37
CA LEU A 74 -17.96 5.64 2.66
C LEU A 74 -18.42 4.48 1.76
N GLU A 75 -19.20 3.54 2.27
CA GLU A 75 -19.70 2.39 1.51
C GLU A 75 -20.59 2.83 0.35
N LYS A 76 -21.50 3.78 0.57
CA LYS A 76 -22.36 4.34 -0.47
C LYS A 76 -21.58 5.04 -1.57
N ASP A 77 -20.57 5.85 -1.20
CA ASP A 77 -19.75 6.59 -2.17
C ASP A 77 -18.92 5.61 -3.01
N LEU A 78 -18.39 4.55 -2.41
CA LEU A 78 -17.63 3.52 -3.11
C LEU A 78 -18.53 2.62 -3.99
N ASP A 79 -19.74 2.28 -3.56
CA ASP A 79 -20.71 1.56 -4.40
C ASP A 79 -21.09 2.37 -5.65
N GLY A 80 -21.10 3.70 -5.54
CA GLY A 80 -21.37 4.62 -6.65
C GLY A 80 -20.25 4.78 -7.68
N ILE A 81 -19.04 4.27 -7.40
CA ILE A 81 -17.84 4.49 -8.26
C ILE A 81 -18.06 4.02 -9.70
N GLY A 82 -18.63 2.83 -9.90
CA GLY A 82 -18.88 2.29 -11.24
C GLY A 82 -19.81 3.20 -12.07
N ALA A 83 -20.89 3.67 -11.48
CA ALA A 83 -21.83 4.59 -12.12
C ALA A 83 -21.19 5.97 -12.38
N MET A 84 -20.37 6.46 -11.46
CA MET A 84 -19.63 7.71 -11.62
C MET A 84 -18.62 7.59 -12.77
N MET A 85 -17.86 6.51 -12.86
CA MET A 85 -16.91 6.25 -13.95
C MET A 85 -17.62 6.22 -15.29
N ALA A 86 -18.73 5.48 -15.41
CA ALA A 86 -19.51 5.39 -16.64
C ALA A 86 -20.03 6.77 -17.08
N ARG A 87 -20.56 7.58 -16.16
CA ARG A 87 -21.03 8.94 -16.46
C ARG A 87 -19.92 9.87 -16.95
N ASN A 88 -18.71 9.67 -16.44
CA ASN A 88 -17.52 10.44 -16.85
C ASN A 88 -16.80 9.85 -18.06
N GLY A 89 -17.37 8.86 -18.76
CA GLY A 89 -16.76 8.21 -19.91
C GLY A 89 -15.45 7.46 -19.56
N LEU A 90 -15.33 6.98 -18.30
CA LEU A 90 -14.19 6.23 -17.81
C LEU A 90 -14.52 4.74 -17.77
N SER A 91 -13.61 3.89 -18.24
CA SER A 91 -13.70 2.44 -18.06
C SER A 91 -12.32 1.84 -17.79
N ILE A 92 -12.28 0.82 -16.93
CA ILE A 92 -11.06 0.05 -16.66
C ILE A 92 -10.96 -1.04 -17.72
N ILE A 93 -9.84 -1.08 -18.47
CA ILE A 93 -9.61 -2.06 -19.53
C ILE A 93 -8.85 -3.27 -18.98
N SER A 94 -7.83 -3.01 -18.15
CA SER A 94 -6.99 -4.06 -17.61
C SER A 94 -6.36 -3.66 -16.29
N PHE A 95 -5.97 -4.66 -15.52
CA PHE A 95 -5.20 -4.54 -14.29
C PHE A 95 -4.07 -5.56 -14.33
N LYS A 96 -2.85 -5.16 -13.95
CA LYS A 96 -1.68 -6.05 -13.87
C LYS A 96 -0.81 -5.66 -12.70
N THR A 97 -0.17 -6.65 -12.07
CA THR A 97 0.94 -6.45 -11.15
C THR A 97 2.24 -6.24 -11.93
N LEU A 98 3.19 -5.51 -11.35
CA LEU A 98 4.48 -5.19 -11.96
C LEU A 98 5.64 -5.47 -11.01
N GLY A 99 6.74 -5.98 -11.56
CA GLY A 99 8.00 -6.09 -10.84
C GLY A 99 7.94 -6.90 -9.54
N ALA A 100 8.96 -6.71 -8.69
CA ALA A 100 9.06 -7.40 -7.42
C ALA A 100 8.39 -6.59 -6.29
N PRO A 101 7.54 -7.21 -5.46
CA PRO A 101 6.99 -6.57 -4.28
C PRO A 101 8.06 -6.22 -3.25
N LYS A 102 7.88 -5.10 -2.52
CA LYS A 102 8.65 -4.81 -1.30
C LYS A 102 7.89 -5.38 -0.10
N ALA A 103 8.52 -6.28 0.67
CA ALA A 103 7.89 -6.95 1.80
C ALA A 103 8.44 -6.45 3.14
N HIS A 104 7.56 -6.35 4.12
CA HIS A 104 7.87 -6.01 5.50
C HIS A 104 7.14 -6.94 6.46
N GLU A 105 7.82 -7.32 7.52
CA GLU A 105 7.16 -7.91 8.68
C GLU A 105 6.66 -6.79 9.60
N VAL A 106 5.40 -6.85 10.00
CA VAL A 106 4.76 -5.78 10.76
C VAL A 106 3.89 -6.33 11.87
N TRP A 107 3.40 -5.43 12.72
CA TRP A 107 2.53 -5.71 13.84
C TRP A 107 3.21 -6.60 14.88
N PRO A 108 3.92 -6.00 15.87
CA PRO A 108 4.57 -6.76 16.93
C PRO A 108 3.54 -7.61 17.69
N GLY A 109 3.80 -8.92 17.76
CA GLY A 109 2.98 -9.87 18.49
C GLY A 109 3.18 -9.80 19.99
N GLU A 110 2.36 -10.54 20.70
CA GLU A 110 2.44 -10.70 22.16
C GLU A 110 3.82 -11.29 22.55
N GLY A 111 4.43 -10.75 23.60
CA GLY A 111 5.79 -11.14 24.00
C GLY A 111 6.93 -10.54 23.17
N SER A 112 6.63 -9.65 22.21
CA SER A 112 7.65 -8.92 21.46
C SER A 112 8.42 -7.95 22.35
N THR A 113 9.75 -7.94 22.24
CA THR A 113 10.65 -6.98 22.89
C THR A 113 11.55 -6.32 21.86
N GLU A 114 12.22 -5.21 22.21
CA GLU A 114 13.19 -4.56 21.31
C GLU A 114 14.35 -5.49 20.91
N LEU A 115 14.78 -6.36 21.83
CA LEU A 115 15.86 -7.33 21.60
C LEU A 115 15.39 -8.57 20.82
N LYS A 116 14.10 -8.93 20.92
CA LYS A 116 13.51 -10.09 20.27
C LYS A 116 12.13 -9.72 19.73
N PRO A 117 12.08 -8.99 18.58
CA PRO A 117 10.81 -8.63 17.97
C PRO A 117 10.12 -9.87 17.36
N ILE A 118 8.83 -10.02 17.65
CA ILE A 118 7.97 -11.05 17.08
C ILE A 118 6.91 -10.34 16.24
N TYR A 119 6.95 -10.51 14.94
CA TYR A 119 5.97 -9.91 14.02
C TYR A 119 4.98 -10.97 13.52
N THR A 120 3.70 -10.61 13.50
CA THR A 120 2.59 -11.53 13.20
C THR A 120 1.97 -11.31 11.82
N LYS A 121 2.30 -10.21 11.14
CA LYS A 121 1.72 -9.90 9.84
C LYS A 121 2.78 -9.65 8.78
N TRP A 122 2.42 -10.00 7.54
CA TRP A 122 3.08 -9.55 6.33
C TRP A 122 2.42 -8.28 5.80
N LEU A 123 3.23 -7.33 5.35
CA LEU A 123 2.82 -6.17 4.56
C LEU A 123 3.66 -6.15 3.28
N LEU A 124 3.02 -6.26 2.12
CA LEU A 124 3.68 -6.21 0.83
C LEU A 124 3.18 -5.03 0.01
N MET A 125 4.09 -4.21 -0.48
CA MET A 125 3.79 -3.16 -1.46
C MET A 125 4.02 -3.74 -2.86
N ILE A 126 2.93 -3.95 -3.60
CA ILE A 126 2.91 -4.62 -4.90
C ILE A 126 2.64 -3.57 -5.98
N PRO A 127 3.63 -3.21 -6.82
CA PRO A 127 3.42 -2.28 -7.92
C PRO A 127 2.37 -2.80 -8.91
N THR A 128 1.55 -1.90 -9.42
CA THR A 128 0.44 -2.23 -10.33
C THR A 128 0.34 -1.23 -11.47
N VAL A 129 -0.28 -1.66 -12.55
CA VAL A 129 -0.73 -0.77 -13.62
C VAL A 129 -2.19 -1.06 -13.93
N ILE A 130 -2.99 -0.01 -14.00
CA ILE A 130 -4.37 -0.02 -14.46
C ILE A 130 -4.42 0.69 -15.80
N GLN A 131 -4.99 0.04 -16.81
CA GLN A 131 -5.24 0.67 -18.09
C GLN A 131 -6.67 1.19 -18.10
N LEU A 132 -6.82 2.49 -18.35
CA LEU A 132 -8.08 3.20 -18.38
C LEU A 132 -8.39 3.67 -19.79
N ARG A 133 -9.64 3.51 -20.22
CA ARG A 133 -10.19 4.24 -21.36
C ARG A 133 -10.89 5.48 -20.84
N VAL A 134 -10.55 6.64 -21.43
CA VAL A 134 -11.15 7.93 -21.12
C VAL A 134 -11.76 8.49 -22.39
N MET A 135 -13.03 8.85 -22.36
CA MET A 135 -13.69 9.55 -23.47
C MET A 135 -13.48 11.05 -23.33
N ASP A 136 -12.72 11.63 -24.27
CA ASP A 136 -12.56 13.08 -24.37
C ASP A 136 -13.71 13.65 -25.17
N THR A 137 -14.56 14.43 -24.53
CA THR A 137 -15.75 15.06 -25.13
C THR A 137 -15.55 16.57 -25.35
N THR A 138 -14.33 17.10 -25.19
CA THR A 138 -14.04 18.54 -25.30
C THR A 138 -13.99 19.04 -26.75
N GLY A 139 -13.90 18.14 -27.74
CA GLY A 139 -13.91 18.47 -29.17
C GLY A 139 -15.25 18.22 -29.84
N ASN A 140 -15.35 18.58 -31.14
CA ASN A 140 -16.55 18.35 -31.96
C ASN A 140 -16.89 16.85 -32.16
N GLN A 141 -15.94 15.96 -31.90
CA GLN A 141 -16.15 14.51 -31.97
C GLN A 141 -15.51 13.87 -30.71
N PRO A 142 -16.25 13.01 -29.99
CA PRO A 142 -15.70 12.26 -28.87
C PRO A 142 -14.51 11.38 -29.33
N LYS A 143 -13.38 11.47 -28.63
CA LYS A 143 -12.20 10.63 -28.87
C LYS A 143 -11.90 9.79 -27.66
N ALA A 144 -11.68 8.49 -27.87
CA ALA A 144 -11.21 7.62 -26.81
C ALA A 144 -9.68 7.72 -26.69
N ARG A 145 -9.20 7.95 -25.47
CA ARG A 145 -7.78 7.87 -25.09
C ARG A 145 -7.58 6.73 -24.11
N VAL A 146 -6.42 6.10 -24.18
CA VAL A 146 -6.02 5.05 -23.26
C VAL A 146 -4.90 5.60 -22.37
N ILE A 147 -5.07 5.44 -21.07
CA ILE A 147 -4.14 5.93 -20.06
C ILE A 147 -3.68 4.75 -19.20
N ASN A 148 -2.37 4.57 -19.06
CA ASN A 148 -1.77 3.71 -18.05
C ASN A 148 -1.62 4.49 -16.73
N SER A 149 -2.31 4.04 -15.69
CA SER A 149 -2.18 4.55 -14.33
C SER A 149 -1.33 3.58 -13.53
N TYR A 150 -0.09 3.97 -13.26
CA TYR A 150 0.84 3.22 -12.41
C TYR A 150 0.62 3.59 -10.95
N GLY A 151 0.63 2.59 -10.10
CA GLY A 151 0.46 2.73 -8.67
C GLY A 151 0.90 1.46 -7.95
N PHE A 152 0.34 1.20 -6.79
CA PHE A 152 0.60 -0.02 -6.03
C PHE A 152 -0.58 -0.40 -5.15
N GLN A 153 -0.62 -1.67 -4.74
CA GLN A 153 -1.50 -2.14 -3.68
C GLN A 153 -0.66 -2.52 -2.45
N VAL A 154 -1.11 -2.14 -1.28
CA VAL A 154 -0.55 -2.65 -0.02
C VAL A 154 -1.37 -3.86 0.39
N ALA A 155 -0.79 -5.05 0.29
CA ALA A 155 -1.41 -6.30 0.72
C ALA A 155 -0.97 -6.63 2.14
N ILE A 156 -1.92 -6.92 3.03
CA ILE A 156 -1.68 -7.17 4.46
C ILE A 156 -2.40 -8.46 4.85
N ALA A 157 -1.69 -9.39 5.51
CA ALA A 157 -2.26 -10.62 6.05
C ALA A 157 -1.54 -11.07 7.32
N ASP A 158 -2.21 -11.88 8.14
CA ASP A 158 -1.58 -12.64 9.21
C ASP A 158 -0.67 -13.71 8.60
N LYS A 159 0.49 -13.93 9.22
CA LYS A 159 1.51 -14.86 8.69
C LYS A 159 1.03 -16.30 8.58
N ASP A 160 0.13 -16.69 9.46
CA ASP A 160 -0.40 -18.05 9.56
C ASP A 160 -1.60 -18.32 8.64
N LYS A 161 -2.33 -17.26 8.20
CA LYS A 161 -3.58 -17.41 7.44
C LYS A 161 -3.47 -17.01 5.99
N LEU A 162 -2.62 -16.01 5.67
CA LEU A 162 -2.49 -15.42 4.34
C LEU A 162 -3.84 -14.97 3.71
N ASP A 163 -4.83 -14.60 4.57
CA ASP A 163 -6.07 -13.97 4.10
C ASP A 163 -5.82 -12.48 3.87
N TRP A 164 -5.61 -12.14 2.59
CA TRP A 164 -5.15 -10.82 2.19
C TRP A 164 -6.26 -9.78 2.22
N THR A 165 -5.94 -8.65 2.85
CA THR A 165 -6.69 -7.40 2.79
C THR A 165 -5.83 -6.32 2.18
N PHE A 166 -6.44 -5.23 1.66
CA PHE A 166 -5.73 -4.31 0.79
C PHE A 166 -5.92 -2.85 1.19
N ILE A 167 -4.92 -2.04 0.83
CA ILE A 167 -5.00 -0.57 0.81
C ILE A 167 -4.59 -0.12 -0.59
N ASN A 168 -5.39 0.75 -1.21
CA ASN A 168 -5.01 1.37 -2.47
C ASN A 168 -3.86 2.36 -2.25
N GLY A 169 -2.75 2.14 -2.93
CA GLY A 169 -1.54 2.94 -2.78
C GLY A 169 -1.66 4.38 -3.24
N SER A 170 -2.66 4.70 -4.10
CA SER A 170 -2.88 6.08 -4.55
C SER A 170 -3.30 7.02 -3.41
N ASP A 171 -3.93 6.47 -2.37
CA ASP A 171 -4.58 7.25 -1.32
C ASP A 171 -3.82 7.22 0.02
N VAL A 172 -2.72 6.45 0.08
CA VAL A 172 -1.97 6.22 1.30
C VAL A 172 -0.64 6.99 1.32
N LYS A 173 -0.32 7.58 2.47
CA LYS A 173 0.98 8.22 2.74
C LYS A 173 1.83 7.36 3.66
N VAL A 174 3.14 7.59 3.68
CA VAL A 174 4.06 6.93 4.63
C VAL A 174 3.59 7.11 6.08
N SER A 175 3.12 8.32 6.44
CA SER A 175 2.58 8.63 7.76
C SER A 175 1.35 7.79 8.11
N ASP A 176 0.49 7.49 7.13
CA ASP A 176 -0.69 6.64 7.35
C ASP A 176 -0.28 5.20 7.66
N LEU A 177 0.65 4.63 6.87
CA LEU A 177 1.16 3.27 7.09
C LEU A 177 1.89 3.16 8.42
N ARG A 178 2.79 4.09 8.73
CA ARG A 178 3.52 4.09 10.01
C ARG A 178 2.60 4.35 11.21
N GLY A 179 1.52 5.09 11.03
CA GLY A 179 0.50 5.26 12.07
C GLY A 179 -0.36 4.02 12.33
N MET A 180 -0.36 3.03 11.42
CA MET A 180 -0.98 1.71 11.61
C MET A 180 0.07 0.65 12.01
N PHE A 181 1.28 0.77 11.49
CA PHE A 181 2.37 -0.19 11.66
C PHE A 181 3.64 0.55 12.07
N THR A 182 3.80 0.76 13.38
CA THR A 182 4.94 1.52 13.95
C THR A 182 6.29 0.87 13.71
N SER A 183 6.29 -0.44 13.40
CA SER A 183 7.49 -1.21 13.04
C SER A 183 8.04 -0.89 11.64
N LEU A 184 7.29 -0.18 10.79
CA LEU A 184 7.79 0.22 9.48
C LEU A 184 8.93 1.25 9.61
N PRO A 185 9.97 1.15 8.77
CA PRO A 185 11.14 2.02 8.82
C PRO A 185 10.76 3.50 8.62
N ALA A 186 11.52 4.40 9.24
CA ALA A 186 11.30 5.84 9.14
C ALA A 186 11.48 6.35 7.70
N ASN A 187 12.40 5.72 6.96
CA ASN A 187 12.74 6.00 5.56
C ASN A 187 11.98 5.10 4.57
N LEU A 188 10.78 4.65 4.92
CA LEU A 188 9.95 3.84 4.03
C LEU A 188 9.70 4.57 2.71
N GLU A 189 10.06 3.92 1.61
CA GLU A 189 9.81 4.41 0.26
C GLU A 189 8.59 3.71 -0.35
N LEU A 190 7.60 4.50 -0.75
CA LEU A 190 6.44 4.00 -1.49
C LEU A 190 6.75 3.88 -2.98
N PRO A 191 6.19 2.87 -3.68
CA PRO A 191 6.26 2.82 -5.13
C PRO A 191 5.64 4.09 -5.76
N PRO A 192 6.20 4.59 -6.88
CA PRO A 192 5.72 5.81 -7.51
C PRO A 192 4.31 5.66 -8.09
N VAL A 193 3.53 6.74 -7.99
CA VAL A 193 2.22 6.87 -8.64
C VAL A 193 2.34 7.86 -9.79
N ARG A 194 2.00 7.43 -11.02
CA ARG A 194 2.08 8.26 -12.22
C ARG A 194 1.06 7.83 -13.26
N ARG A 195 0.74 8.71 -14.22
CA ARG A 195 -0.14 8.41 -15.35
C ARG A 195 0.57 8.74 -16.64
N GLU A 196 0.35 7.91 -17.67
CA GLU A 196 0.94 8.06 -18.99
C GLU A 196 -0.12 7.74 -20.04
N GLU A 197 -0.22 8.56 -21.07
CA GLU A 197 -1.08 8.27 -22.21
C GLU A 197 -0.38 7.23 -23.11
N VAL A 198 -1.15 6.23 -23.53
CA VAL A 198 -0.68 5.22 -24.50
C VAL A 198 -0.79 5.84 -25.89
N LYS A 199 0.35 6.03 -26.54
CA LYS A 199 0.44 6.54 -27.91
C LYS A 199 0.10 5.46 -28.93
#